data_cb2a1a487c1bcc0300e88b3dea06b8e8
#
_entry.id   cb2a1a487c1bcc0300e88b3dea06b8e8
#
_cell.length_a   1.000
_cell.length_b   1.000
_cell.length_c   1.000
_cell.angle_alpha   90.00
_cell.angle_beta   90.00
_cell.angle_gamma   90.00
#
_symmetry.space_group_name_H-M   'P 1'
#
loop_
_entity.id
_entity.type
_entity.pdbx_description
1 polymer ?
#
loop_
_entity_poly.entity_id
_entity_poly.type
_entity_poly.pdbx_seq_one_letter_code
_entity_poly.pdbx_strand_id
1 'polypeptide(L)'
;MHSAIRTLIARSVASAMLVCLCMLGTTFSAQDQQFTQFNAAPTSFNPAYAGVSGKARLASLYRSQWTALPQAFTGFHLAYDRPTLDKRMGFGFLLSNEQAGAGALSRMQLMAQAAHNLRLNRRLNLRMGMQLGFGARSIDMGGLVFMDQILRDNAATSIEQGIGGGRQYVDMGSGFLLLSRRMWFGASANHLTSPNISLNPDYPEQLAMLMTAHGGARIQLVRGPRGRFRRDLIVSWKYMQQGQRNQLDVGAYYDLSMFTLGVWYRGVPVQKAVDGSLDVDALSFVFGFGSRDFKMGYSYDITLNRLGVLSTAGSHEFSVKYFWDVSRRRDPRPPYHPCVDY
;
A
#
# COMPACT_ATOMS: atom_id res chain seq x y z
N MET A 1 -47.60 -32.43 28.17
CA MET A 1 -47.56 -30.96 28.24
C MET A 1 -46.13 -30.42 28.47
N HIS A 2 -45.29 -30.99 29.34
CA HIS A 2 -43.94 -30.54 29.64
C HIS A 2 -42.91 -30.69 28.48
N SER A 3 -43.06 -31.69 27.60
CA SER A 3 -42.13 -31.86 26.46
C SER A 3 -42.34 -30.86 25.34
N ALA A 4 -43.58 -30.47 25.07
CA ALA A 4 -43.92 -29.48 24.06
C ALA A 4 -43.42 -28.05 24.41
N ILE A 5 -43.45 -27.69 25.69
CA ILE A 5 -42.96 -26.40 26.20
C ILE A 5 -41.44 -26.33 26.09
N ARG A 6 -40.72 -27.42 26.38
CA ARG A 6 -39.24 -27.47 26.22
C ARG A 6 -38.78 -27.34 24.79
N THR A 7 -39.50 -27.97 23.84
CA THR A 7 -39.18 -27.82 22.41
C THR A 7 -39.51 -26.42 21.86
N LEU A 8 -40.56 -25.77 22.38
CA LEU A 8 -40.86 -24.39 22.00
C LEU A 8 -39.79 -23.39 22.49
N ILE A 9 -39.38 -23.53 23.75
CA ILE A 9 -38.33 -22.69 24.32
C ILE A 9 -36.98 -22.91 23.61
N ALA A 10 -36.62 -24.17 23.31
CA ALA A 10 -35.39 -24.47 22.56
C ALA A 10 -35.39 -23.87 21.15
N ARG A 11 -36.52 -23.90 20.47
CA ARG A 11 -36.67 -23.25 19.14
C ARG A 11 -36.61 -21.74 19.25
N SER A 12 -37.21 -21.11 20.24
CA SER A 12 -37.16 -19.68 20.45
C SER A 12 -35.74 -19.19 20.79
N VAL A 13 -35.00 -19.93 21.61
CA VAL A 13 -33.61 -19.64 21.95
C VAL A 13 -32.70 -19.83 20.72
N ALA A 14 -32.89 -20.88 19.92
CA ALA A 14 -32.15 -21.11 18.72
C ALA A 14 -32.42 -20.01 17.64
N SER A 15 -33.67 -19.57 17.51
CA SER A 15 -34.04 -18.45 16.61
C SER A 15 -33.46 -17.12 17.08
N ALA A 16 -33.47 -16.82 18.38
CA ALA A 16 -32.88 -15.66 18.98
C ALA A 16 -31.34 -15.64 18.81
N MET A 17 -30.71 -16.83 18.97
CA MET A 17 -29.27 -16.99 18.76
C MET A 17 -28.88 -16.83 17.30
N LEU A 18 -29.70 -17.31 16.36
CA LEU A 18 -29.52 -17.14 14.92
C LEU A 18 -29.67 -15.66 14.51
N VAL A 19 -30.66 -14.95 15.03
CA VAL A 19 -30.85 -13.50 14.80
C VAL A 19 -29.69 -12.70 15.40
N CYS A 20 -29.19 -13.08 16.60
CA CYS A 20 -28.03 -12.45 17.21
C CYS A 20 -26.74 -12.69 16.41
N LEU A 21 -26.59 -13.88 15.80
CA LEU A 21 -25.48 -14.22 14.92
C LEU A 21 -25.52 -13.41 13.58
N CYS A 22 -26.73 -13.15 13.06
CA CYS A 22 -26.91 -12.31 11.87
C CYS A 22 -26.70 -10.81 12.14
N MET A 23 -26.76 -10.39 13.40
CA MET A 23 -26.50 -9.00 13.82
C MET A 23 -25.01 -8.70 14.02
N LEU A 24 -24.11 -9.70 13.92
CA LEU A 24 -22.67 -9.48 13.80
C LEU A 24 -22.38 -8.96 12.39
N GLY A 25 -22.82 -7.74 12.13
CA GLY A 25 -22.50 -7.02 10.92
C GLY A 25 -20.98 -6.97 10.77
N THR A 26 -20.44 -7.71 9.80
CA THR A 26 -19.06 -7.54 9.37
C THR A 26 -18.95 -6.14 8.80
N THR A 27 -18.35 -5.23 9.53
CA THR A 27 -17.99 -3.92 9.01
C THR A 27 -16.97 -4.12 7.90
N PHE A 28 -17.41 -4.06 6.66
CA PHE A 28 -16.52 -4.01 5.51
C PHE A 28 -15.80 -2.66 5.55
N SER A 29 -14.54 -2.67 5.93
CA SER A 29 -13.68 -1.48 5.86
C SER A 29 -12.94 -1.50 4.53
N ALA A 30 -13.00 -0.39 3.79
CA ALA A 30 -12.19 -0.21 2.58
C ALA A 30 -10.71 -0.27 2.95
N GLN A 31 -9.92 -1.03 2.19
CA GLN A 31 -8.47 -1.12 2.34
C GLN A 31 -7.76 -0.27 1.31
N ASP A 32 -6.60 0.25 1.71
CA ASP A 32 -5.69 0.90 0.79
C ASP A 32 -5.06 -0.12 -0.15
N GLN A 33 -4.88 0.28 -1.40
CA GLN A 33 -4.23 -0.58 -2.39
C GLN A 33 -2.78 -0.85 -2.03
N GLN A 34 -2.38 -2.11 -2.14
CA GLN A 34 -1.05 -2.56 -1.78
C GLN A 34 -0.17 -2.73 -3.01
N PHE A 35 1.05 -2.16 -2.95
CA PHE A 35 2.06 -2.30 -3.99
C PHE A 35 3.14 -3.29 -3.56
N THR A 36 3.52 -4.19 -4.44
CA THR A 36 4.64 -5.12 -4.26
C THR A 36 5.96 -4.38 -4.30
N GLN A 37 6.07 -3.40 -5.20
CA GLN A 37 7.25 -2.55 -5.34
C GLN A 37 7.22 -1.34 -4.39
N PHE A 38 6.75 -1.49 -3.14
CA PHE A 38 6.63 -0.40 -2.17
C PHE A 38 7.97 0.33 -1.93
N ASN A 39 9.11 -0.34 -2.11
CA ASN A 39 10.42 0.29 -2.02
C ASN A 39 10.70 1.27 -3.17
N ALA A 40 9.93 1.24 -4.26
CA ALA A 40 10.11 2.18 -5.35
C ALA A 40 9.63 3.60 -4.97
N ALA A 41 8.53 3.71 -4.23
CA ALA A 41 8.04 4.98 -3.67
C ALA A 41 7.76 4.85 -2.17
N PRO A 42 8.79 4.73 -1.33
CA PRO A 42 8.60 4.43 0.10
C PRO A 42 7.91 5.55 0.87
N THR A 43 7.84 6.75 0.33
CA THR A 43 7.06 7.87 0.88
C THR A 43 5.54 7.60 0.84
N SER A 44 5.07 6.64 0.05
CA SER A 44 3.65 6.28 -0.01
C SER A 44 3.14 5.63 1.27
N PHE A 45 3.98 4.90 1.99
CA PHE A 45 3.57 4.24 3.24
C PHE A 45 4.21 4.86 4.50
N ASN A 46 5.36 5.57 4.37
CA ASN A 46 5.98 6.22 5.52
C ASN A 46 6.61 7.57 5.13
N PRO A 47 6.06 8.70 5.62
CA PRO A 47 6.54 10.04 5.29
C PRO A 47 7.98 10.31 5.76
N ALA A 48 8.53 9.54 6.71
CA ALA A 48 9.92 9.69 7.16
C ALA A 48 10.96 9.39 6.05
N TYR A 49 10.54 8.79 4.94
CA TYR A 49 11.41 8.58 3.76
C TYR A 49 11.60 9.85 2.91
N ALA A 50 10.84 10.91 3.11
CA ALA A 50 10.97 12.13 2.30
C ALA A 50 12.40 12.69 2.35
N GLY A 51 13.08 12.76 1.21
CA GLY A 51 14.48 13.21 1.07
C GLY A 51 15.54 12.25 1.60
N VAL A 52 15.19 11.00 1.89
CA VAL A 52 16.16 10.00 2.43
C VAL A 52 17.26 9.66 1.43
N SER A 53 16.97 9.70 0.13
CA SER A 53 17.92 9.37 -0.94
C SER A 53 19.14 10.30 -0.99
N GLY A 54 19.07 11.47 -0.34
CA GLY A 54 20.10 12.51 -0.45
C GLY A 54 20.11 13.23 -1.81
N LYS A 55 19.26 12.82 -2.75
CA LYS A 55 19.00 13.42 -4.06
C LYS A 55 17.53 13.79 -4.15
N ALA A 56 17.16 14.64 -5.09
CA ALA A 56 15.77 14.74 -5.49
C ALA A 56 15.38 13.47 -6.24
N ARG A 57 14.17 12.97 -5.99
CA ARG A 57 13.63 11.76 -6.59
C ARG A 57 12.22 12.02 -7.10
N LEU A 58 11.96 11.59 -8.30
CA LEU A 58 10.62 11.43 -8.86
C LEU A 58 10.38 9.93 -9.06
N ALA A 59 9.32 9.40 -8.50
CA ALA A 59 8.96 8.00 -8.62
C ALA A 59 7.50 7.86 -9.07
N SER A 60 7.26 7.01 -10.05
CA SER A 60 5.93 6.66 -10.53
C SER A 60 5.73 5.16 -10.39
N LEU A 61 4.59 4.74 -9.86
CA LEU A 61 4.16 3.35 -9.75
C LEU A 61 2.78 3.22 -10.39
N TYR A 62 2.61 2.16 -11.15
CA TYR A 62 1.32 1.75 -11.68
C TYR A 62 1.10 0.27 -11.39
N ARG A 63 -0.07 -0.08 -10.87
CA ARG A 63 -0.50 -1.45 -10.60
C ARG A 63 -1.83 -1.73 -11.29
N SER A 64 -1.91 -2.87 -11.96
CA SER A 64 -3.15 -3.46 -12.44
C SER A 64 -3.30 -4.82 -11.80
N GLN A 65 -4.35 -4.99 -11.00
CA GLN A 65 -4.59 -6.21 -10.22
C GLN A 65 -5.77 -6.97 -10.79
N TRP A 66 -5.58 -8.30 -10.97
CA TRP A 66 -6.60 -9.23 -11.46
C TRP A 66 -7.08 -8.90 -12.88
N THR A 67 -6.13 -8.84 -13.80
CA THR A 67 -6.34 -8.36 -15.18
C THR A 67 -7.29 -9.21 -16.02
N ALA A 68 -7.57 -10.46 -15.62
CA ALA A 68 -8.59 -11.30 -16.27
C ALA A 68 -10.03 -10.96 -15.85
N LEU A 69 -10.21 -10.20 -14.76
CA LEU A 69 -11.54 -9.78 -14.34
C LEU A 69 -12.00 -8.58 -15.16
N PRO A 70 -13.28 -8.49 -15.57
CA PRO A 70 -13.80 -7.37 -16.37
C PRO A 70 -13.63 -6.00 -15.72
N GLN A 71 -13.35 -5.97 -14.43
CA GLN A 71 -13.28 -4.77 -13.61
C GLN A 71 -12.02 -4.81 -12.73
N ALA A 72 -10.85 -4.81 -13.38
CA ALA A 72 -9.56 -4.82 -12.71
C ALA A 72 -9.42 -3.64 -11.73
N PHE A 73 -8.75 -3.89 -10.62
CA PHE A 73 -8.33 -2.82 -9.70
C PHE A 73 -7.07 -2.17 -10.26
N THR A 74 -7.08 -0.86 -10.39
CA THR A 74 -5.91 -0.12 -10.83
C THR A 74 -5.47 0.89 -9.78
N GLY A 75 -4.17 1.10 -9.68
CA GLY A 75 -3.56 2.07 -8.80
C GLY A 75 -2.41 2.79 -9.44
N PHE A 76 -2.31 4.05 -9.16
CA PHE A 76 -1.24 4.91 -9.63
C PHE A 76 -0.72 5.76 -8.47
N HIS A 77 0.60 5.76 -8.28
CA HIS A 77 1.29 6.67 -7.36
C HIS A 77 2.32 7.50 -8.12
N LEU A 78 2.35 8.78 -7.84
CA LEU A 78 3.40 9.70 -8.26
C LEU A 78 3.97 10.39 -7.03
N ALA A 79 5.23 10.12 -6.72
CA ALA A 79 5.91 10.64 -5.56
C ALA A 79 7.11 11.50 -5.99
N TYR A 80 7.18 12.69 -5.45
CA TYR A 80 8.35 13.56 -5.54
C TYR A 80 8.89 13.83 -4.15
N ASP A 81 10.18 13.67 -3.95
CA ASP A 81 10.82 14.06 -2.70
C ASP A 81 12.25 14.57 -2.91
N ARG A 82 12.67 15.47 -2.02
CA ARG A 82 14.00 16.04 -2.03
C ARG A 82 14.49 16.37 -0.63
N PRO A 83 15.80 16.26 -0.34
CA PRO A 83 16.39 16.80 0.87
C PRO A 83 16.60 18.32 0.75
N THR A 84 16.73 18.98 1.89
CA THR A 84 17.34 20.32 1.98
C THR A 84 18.83 20.26 1.67
N LEU A 85 19.45 21.42 1.42
CA LEU A 85 20.89 21.50 1.12
C LEU A 85 21.77 20.99 2.26
N ASP A 86 21.34 21.19 3.51
CA ASP A 86 22.02 20.71 4.73
C ASP A 86 21.69 19.25 5.07
N LYS A 87 20.75 18.63 4.31
CA LYS A 87 20.27 17.24 4.49
C LYS A 87 19.66 16.93 5.86
N ARG A 88 19.28 17.97 6.61
CA ARG A 88 18.60 17.81 7.90
C ARG A 88 17.12 17.59 7.72
N MET A 89 16.54 18.20 6.69
CA MET A 89 15.13 18.03 6.37
C MET A 89 14.94 17.41 4.99
N GLY A 90 13.79 16.83 4.78
CA GLY A 90 13.30 16.38 3.48
C GLY A 90 11.86 16.80 3.30
N PHE A 91 11.50 17.16 2.08
CA PHE A 91 10.13 17.49 1.69
C PHE A 91 9.70 16.57 0.57
N GLY A 92 8.43 16.26 0.51
CA GLY A 92 7.85 15.41 -0.53
C GLY A 92 6.40 15.75 -0.82
N PHE A 93 5.96 15.30 -1.99
CA PHE A 93 4.58 15.30 -2.43
C PHE A 93 4.24 13.92 -2.95
N LEU A 94 3.07 13.43 -2.61
CA LEU A 94 2.54 12.17 -3.09
C LEU A 94 1.15 12.44 -3.69
N LEU A 95 0.97 12.04 -4.94
CA LEU A 95 -0.32 11.92 -5.59
C LEU A 95 -0.61 10.44 -5.76
N SER A 96 -1.75 9.99 -5.28
CA SER A 96 -2.25 8.63 -5.50
C SER A 96 -3.63 8.66 -6.13
N ASN A 97 -3.89 7.72 -7.01
CA ASN A 97 -5.21 7.46 -7.56
C ASN A 97 -5.45 5.96 -7.59
N GLU A 98 -6.56 5.53 -7.03
CA GLU A 98 -6.97 4.14 -6.96
C GLU A 98 -8.36 4.02 -7.55
N GLN A 99 -8.56 3.01 -8.39
CA GLN A 99 -9.84 2.72 -9.00
C GLN A 99 -10.21 1.27 -8.75
N ALA A 100 -11.43 1.05 -8.30
CA ALA A 100 -11.98 -0.26 -8.02
C ALA A 100 -13.22 -0.52 -8.88
N GLY A 101 -13.23 -1.66 -9.55
CA GLY A 101 -14.31 -2.01 -10.45
C GLY A 101 -14.29 -1.15 -11.72
N ALA A 102 -15.16 -1.31 -12.67
CA ALA A 102 -15.24 -0.64 -13.98
C ALA A 102 -15.01 0.90 -13.99
N GLY A 103 -14.12 1.40 -13.12
CA GLY A 103 -13.89 2.83 -12.88
C GLY A 103 -14.94 3.47 -11.98
N ALA A 104 -15.88 2.68 -11.48
CA ALA A 104 -17.00 3.20 -10.73
C ALA A 104 -16.61 3.84 -9.39
N LEU A 105 -15.71 3.20 -8.64
CA LEU A 105 -15.22 3.75 -7.38
C LEU A 105 -13.79 4.25 -7.54
N SER A 106 -13.57 5.55 -7.38
CA SER A 106 -12.28 6.19 -7.45
C SER A 106 -11.92 6.86 -6.13
N ARG A 107 -10.65 6.75 -5.72
CA ARG A 107 -10.08 7.46 -4.59
C ARG A 107 -8.79 8.15 -5.01
N MET A 108 -8.78 9.47 -4.93
CA MET A 108 -7.61 10.30 -5.24
C MET A 108 -7.12 10.97 -3.95
N GLN A 109 -5.80 11.01 -3.74
CA GLN A 109 -5.19 11.68 -2.59
C GLN A 109 -3.98 12.50 -3.04
N LEU A 110 -3.84 13.68 -2.44
CA LEU A 110 -2.68 14.56 -2.59
C LEU A 110 -2.12 14.87 -1.21
N MET A 111 -0.89 14.43 -0.93
CA MET A 111 -0.25 14.56 0.37
C MET A 111 1.04 15.37 0.26
N ALA A 112 1.20 16.37 1.11
CA ALA A 112 2.47 17.05 1.35
C ALA A 112 3.17 16.40 2.54
N GLN A 113 4.49 16.18 2.43
CA GLN A 113 5.29 15.45 3.39
C GLN A 113 6.51 16.24 3.83
N ALA A 114 6.83 16.16 5.11
CA ALA A 114 8.05 16.72 5.68
C ALA A 114 8.70 15.69 6.61
N ALA A 115 10.02 15.57 6.54
CA ALA A 115 10.77 14.69 7.42
C ALA A 115 12.00 15.40 7.98
N HIS A 116 12.31 15.16 9.26
CA HIS A 116 13.48 15.67 9.95
C HIS A 116 14.44 14.54 10.28
N ASN A 117 15.75 14.77 10.04
CA ASN A 117 16.82 13.81 10.24
C ASN A 117 17.64 14.17 11.50
N LEU A 118 17.52 13.36 12.54
CA LEU A 118 18.26 13.47 13.78
C LEU A 118 19.42 12.47 13.77
N ARG A 119 20.64 12.96 13.86
CA ARG A 119 21.81 12.11 13.97
C ARG A 119 22.02 11.71 15.43
N LEU A 120 21.66 10.48 15.80
CA LEU A 120 21.82 9.98 17.16
C LEU A 120 23.29 9.70 17.48
N ASN A 121 24.00 9.10 16.52
CA ASN A 121 25.44 8.86 16.64
C ASN A 121 26.11 8.72 15.25
N ARG A 122 27.40 8.32 15.20
CA ARG A 122 28.15 8.17 13.93
C ARG A 122 27.61 7.04 13.03
N ARG A 123 26.75 6.13 13.53
CA ARG A 123 26.26 4.94 12.82
C ARG A 123 24.74 4.89 12.70
N LEU A 124 24.02 5.71 13.46
CA LEU A 124 22.59 5.63 13.59
C LEU A 124 21.95 7.00 13.40
N ASN A 125 20.96 7.06 12.50
CA ASN A 125 20.14 8.23 12.26
C ASN A 125 18.68 7.88 12.52
N LEU A 126 17.95 8.76 13.19
CA LEU A 126 16.51 8.71 13.35
C LEU A 126 15.89 9.78 12.45
N ARG A 127 14.97 9.38 11.61
CA ARG A 127 14.16 10.30 10.84
C ARG A 127 12.72 10.25 11.34
N MET A 128 12.13 11.41 11.51
CA MET A 128 10.70 11.53 11.85
C MET A 128 10.02 12.29 10.72
N GLY A 129 8.86 11.81 10.27
CA GLY A 129 8.13 12.37 9.17
C GLY A 129 6.66 12.60 9.54
N MET A 130 6.08 13.61 8.90
CA MET A 130 4.66 13.93 8.97
C MET A 130 4.14 14.16 7.57
N GLN A 131 2.87 13.89 7.37
CA GLN A 131 2.16 14.21 6.14
C GLN A 131 0.79 14.80 6.45
N LEU A 132 0.37 15.69 5.56
CA LEU A 132 -0.94 16.32 5.56
C LEU A 132 -1.42 16.45 4.13
N GLY A 133 -2.68 16.22 3.88
CA GLY A 133 -3.22 16.37 2.54
C GLY A 133 -4.72 16.24 2.45
N PHE A 134 -5.17 16.18 1.22
CA PHE A 134 -6.57 16.09 0.85
C PHE A 134 -6.82 14.80 0.09
N GLY A 135 -7.94 14.16 0.38
CA GLY A 135 -8.47 13.03 -0.35
C GLY A 135 -9.85 13.34 -0.92
N ALA A 136 -10.15 12.72 -2.04
CA ALA A 136 -11.46 12.71 -2.66
C ALA A 136 -11.83 11.28 -3.02
N ARG A 137 -13.05 10.87 -2.67
CA ARG A 137 -13.65 9.60 -3.07
C ARG A 137 -14.87 9.90 -3.91
N SER A 138 -15.01 9.25 -5.03
CA SER A 138 -16.14 9.41 -5.93
C SER A 138 -16.54 8.08 -6.56
N ILE A 139 -17.77 8.00 -7.02
CA ILE A 139 -18.31 6.87 -7.76
C ILE A 139 -18.92 7.38 -9.07
N ASP A 140 -18.53 6.74 -10.17
CA ASP A 140 -19.15 7.01 -11.48
C ASP A 140 -20.36 6.08 -11.68
N MET A 141 -21.54 6.62 -11.45
CA MET A 141 -22.79 5.90 -11.63
C MET A 141 -23.17 5.71 -13.11
N GLY A 142 -22.58 6.50 -14.01
CA GLY A 142 -22.92 6.45 -15.44
C GLY A 142 -22.45 5.17 -16.13
N GLY A 143 -21.40 4.52 -15.57
CA GLY A 143 -20.88 3.24 -16.06
C GLY A 143 -21.55 2.00 -15.45
N LEU A 144 -22.45 2.18 -14.47
CA LEU A 144 -23.12 1.08 -13.78
C LEU A 144 -24.48 0.78 -14.39
N VAL A 145 -24.81 -0.50 -14.49
CA VAL A 145 -26.13 -0.97 -14.89
C VAL A 145 -26.82 -1.56 -13.65
N PHE A 146 -27.91 -0.97 -13.24
CA PHE A 146 -28.67 -1.39 -12.07
C PHE A 146 -29.75 -2.41 -12.43
N MET A 147 -30.15 -3.22 -11.44
CA MET A 147 -31.14 -4.26 -11.65
C MET A 147 -32.48 -3.70 -12.13
N ASP A 148 -32.91 -2.55 -11.65
CA ASP A 148 -34.14 -1.88 -12.08
C ASP A 148 -34.10 -1.46 -13.56
N GLN A 149 -32.92 -1.11 -14.08
CA GLN A 149 -32.75 -0.82 -15.51
C GLN A 149 -32.91 -2.09 -16.35
N ILE A 150 -32.32 -3.21 -15.90
CA ILE A 150 -32.48 -4.51 -16.60
C ILE A 150 -33.94 -4.95 -16.62
N LEU A 151 -34.64 -4.82 -15.49
CA LEU A 151 -36.06 -5.18 -15.38
C LEU A 151 -37.00 -4.28 -16.20
N ARG A 152 -36.55 -3.07 -16.56
CA ARG A 152 -37.28 -2.10 -17.38
C ARG A 152 -36.73 -1.98 -18.81
N ASP A 153 -36.35 -3.12 -19.41
CA ASP A 153 -35.81 -3.21 -20.76
C ASP A 153 -34.63 -2.26 -21.05
N ASN A 154 -33.65 -2.24 -20.13
CA ASN A 154 -32.48 -1.37 -20.20
C ASN A 154 -32.83 0.14 -20.20
N ALA A 155 -33.74 0.53 -19.33
CA ALA A 155 -34.11 1.94 -19.17
C ALA A 155 -32.84 2.83 -18.97
N ALA A 156 -32.82 4.00 -19.62
CA ALA A 156 -31.68 4.90 -19.61
C ALA A 156 -31.37 5.49 -18.21
N THR A 157 -32.33 5.46 -17.28
CA THR A 157 -32.19 6.01 -15.93
C THR A 157 -32.60 5.00 -14.89
N SER A 158 -31.79 4.88 -13.83
CA SER A 158 -32.10 4.08 -12.64
C SER A 158 -32.79 4.90 -11.57
N ILE A 159 -33.65 4.28 -10.76
CA ILE A 159 -34.24 4.85 -9.56
C ILE A 159 -33.14 5.06 -8.49
N GLU A 160 -32.07 4.28 -8.54
CA GLU A 160 -30.94 4.31 -7.61
C GLU A 160 -29.88 5.36 -7.97
N GLN A 161 -30.01 6.06 -9.09
CA GLN A 161 -29.04 7.08 -9.55
C GLN A 161 -28.86 8.29 -8.62
N GLY A 162 -29.67 8.44 -7.57
CA GLY A 162 -29.60 9.57 -6.63
C GLY A 162 -28.46 9.51 -5.60
N ILE A 163 -27.70 8.42 -5.50
CA ILE A 163 -26.67 8.23 -4.47
C ILE A 163 -25.26 8.65 -4.98
N GLY A 164 -25.15 9.11 -6.22
CA GLY A 164 -23.90 9.56 -6.84
C GLY A 164 -23.42 10.89 -6.25
N GLY A 165 -22.31 10.84 -5.54
CA GLY A 165 -21.65 12.03 -4.99
C GLY A 165 -20.17 11.79 -4.77
N GLY A 166 -19.41 12.89 -4.69
CA GLY A 166 -18.02 12.88 -4.26
C GLY A 166 -17.91 13.26 -2.78
N ARG A 167 -17.01 12.64 -2.05
CA ARG A 167 -16.64 13.01 -0.69
C ARG A 167 -15.21 13.49 -0.66
N GLN A 168 -15.00 14.69 -0.13
CA GLN A 168 -13.67 15.24 0.11
C GLN A 168 -13.36 15.16 1.61
N TYR A 169 -12.09 14.95 1.95
CA TYR A 169 -11.65 14.84 3.32
C TYR A 169 -10.20 15.30 3.47
N VAL A 170 -9.86 15.70 4.70
CA VAL A 170 -8.48 16.00 5.10
C VAL A 170 -7.90 14.77 5.78
N ASP A 171 -6.66 14.45 5.46
CA ASP A 171 -5.97 13.29 6.02
C ASP A 171 -4.58 13.66 6.53
N MET A 172 -4.15 12.96 7.57
CA MET A 172 -2.87 13.16 8.23
C MET A 172 -2.20 11.82 8.48
N GLY A 173 -0.87 11.84 8.46
CA GLY A 173 -0.08 10.68 8.82
C GLY A 173 1.25 11.08 9.44
N SER A 174 1.85 10.13 10.15
CA SER A 174 3.17 10.31 10.75
C SER A 174 3.96 9.02 10.70
N GLY A 175 5.28 9.13 10.85
CA GLY A 175 6.12 7.95 10.91
C GLY A 175 7.52 8.26 11.36
N PHE A 176 8.25 7.22 11.69
CA PHE A 176 9.67 7.31 11.97
C PHE A 176 10.45 6.24 11.20
N LEU A 177 11.73 6.48 11.04
CA LEU A 177 12.66 5.60 10.34
C LEU A 177 14.03 5.65 11.02
N LEU A 178 14.45 4.54 11.55
CA LEU A 178 15.76 4.33 12.14
C LEU A 178 16.69 3.73 11.08
N LEU A 179 17.76 4.43 10.76
CA LEU A 179 18.70 4.06 9.69
C LEU A 179 20.09 3.79 10.25
N SER A 180 20.63 2.65 9.89
CA SER A 180 22.02 2.29 10.07
C SER A 180 22.70 2.08 8.70
N ARG A 181 23.97 1.78 8.66
CA ARG A 181 24.70 1.53 7.39
C ARG A 181 24.18 0.32 6.63
N ARG A 182 23.65 -0.68 7.31
CA ARG A 182 23.25 -1.97 6.71
C ARG A 182 21.81 -2.37 7.04
N MET A 183 21.19 -1.75 8.01
CA MET A 183 19.87 -2.11 8.50
C MET A 183 19.01 -0.87 8.62
N TRP A 184 17.72 -1.06 8.45
CA TRP A 184 16.71 -0.04 8.74
C TRP A 184 15.52 -0.67 9.43
N PHE A 185 14.84 0.14 10.20
CA PHE A 185 13.56 -0.16 10.82
C PHE A 185 12.70 1.10 10.82
N GLY A 186 11.44 0.98 10.53
CA GLY A 186 10.52 2.11 10.58
C GLY A 186 9.11 1.68 10.92
N ALA A 187 8.34 2.64 11.39
CA ALA A 187 6.89 2.50 11.51
C ALA A 187 6.20 3.79 11.13
N SER A 188 4.95 3.68 10.73
CA SER A 188 4.09 4.79 10.35
C SER A 188 2.65 4.51 10.71
N ALA A 189 1.90 5.58 10.90
CA ALA A 189 0.46 5.58 11.05
C ALA A 189 -0.12 6.61 10.08
N ASN A 190 -0.92 6.16 9.13
CA ASN A 190 -1.63 6.96 8.16
C ASN A 190 -3.11 6.98 8.51
N HIS A 191 -3.88 7.93 7.96
CA HIS A 191 -5.29 8.13 8.28
C HIS A 191 -5.54 8.41 9.76
N LEU A 192 -4.67 9.22 10.38
CA LEU A 192 -4.79 9.58 11.80
C LEU A 192 -6.08 10.36 12.11
N THR A 193 -6.63 11.04 11.13
CA THR A 193 -7.90 11.79 11.26
C THR A 193 -9.12 10.88 11.18
N SER A 194 -8.95 9.60 10.76
CA SER A 194 -10.04 8.66 10.50
C SER A 194 -11.23 9.31 9.80
N PRO A 195 -11.00 9.96 8.63
CA PRO A 195 -12.00 10.78 8.00
C PRO A 195 -13.21 9.98 7.55
N ASN A 196 -14.39 10.61 7.56
CA ASN A 196 -15.58 10.02 6.98
C ASN A 196 -15.48 10.04 5.44
N ILE A 197 -15.43 8.87 4.83
CA ILE A 197 -15.31 8.66 3.38
C ILE A 197 -16.60 8.15 2.75
N SER A 198 -17.70 8.09 3.51
CA SER A 198 -18.99 7.63 3.01
C SER A 198 -19.51 8.51 1.89
N LEU A 199 -19.99 7.88 0.83
CA LEU A 199 -20.71 8.54 -0.26
C LEU A 199 -22.21 8.72 0.07
N ASN A 200 -22.72 7.97 1.07
CA ASN A 200 -24.07 8.11 1.57
C ASN A 200 -24.05 8.90 2.90
N PRO A 201 -24.70 10.07 2.99
CA PRO A 201 -24.74 10.87 4.21
C PRO A 201 -25.35 10.15 5.42
N ASP A 202 -26.31 9.24 5.19
CA ASP A 202 -27.06 8.56 6.25
C ASP A 202 -26.24 7.43 6.91
N TYR A 203 -25.20 6.93 6.25
CA TYR A 203 -24.37 5.84 6.74
C TYR A 203 -22.90 6.26 6.77
N PRO A 204 -22.40 6.82 7.87
CA PRO A 204 -21.02 7.27 7.98
C PRO A 204 -20.06 6.05 7.90
N GLU A 205 -19.05 6.15 7.06
CA GLU A 205 -17.96 5.18 6.90
C GLU A 205 -16.64 5.88 7.24
N GLN A 206 -15.99 5.48 8.32
CA GLN A 206 -14.68 6.03 8.69
C GLN A 206 -13.56 5.24 8.03
N LEU A 207 -12.62 5.95 7.43
CA LEU A 207 -11.38 5.35 6.93
C LEU A 207 -10.53 4.91 8.11
N ALA A 208 -10.33 3.60 8.23
CA ALA A 208 -9.57 3.03 9.33
C ALA A 208 -8.10 3.45 9.26
N MET A 209 -7.50 3.73 10.42
CA MET A 209 -6.09 4.04 10.53
C MET A 209 -5.24 2.86 9.99
N LEU A 210 -4.27 3.18 9.12
CA LEU A 210 -3.31 2.24 8.57
C LEU A 210 -2.01 2.32 9.35
N MET A 211 -1.72 1.28 10.12
CA MET A 211 -0.44 1.11 10.80
C MET A 211 0.50 0.27 9.95
N THR A 212 1.72 0.72 9.77
CA THR A 212 2.75 -0.01 9.02
C THR A 212 4.02 -0.10 9.85
N ALA A 213 4.57 -1.30 9.98
CA ALA A 213 5.93 -1.53 10.49
C ALA A 213 6.75 -2.21 9.39
N HIS A 214 7.98 -1.78 9.21
CA HIS A 214 8.81 -2.31 8.13
C HIS A 214 10.29 -2.25 8.50
N GLY A 215 11.07 -3.08 7.84
CA GLY A 215 12.51 -3.11 8.09
C GLY A 215 13.23 -4.01 7.11
N GLY A 216 14.54 -4.03 7.26
CA GLY A 216 15.37 -4.92 6.47
C GLY A 216 16.85 -4.74 6.73
N ALA A 217 17.60 -5.57 6.04
CA ALA A 217 19.06 -5.58 6.11
C ALA A 217 19.68 -5.76 4.73
N ARG A 218 20.77 -5.06 4.48
CA ARG A 218 21.62 -5.19 3.30
C ARG A 218 22.87 -5.98 3.66
N ILE A 219 23.02 -7.14 3.04
CA ILE A 219 24.16 -8.04 3.19
C ILE A 219 25.02 -7.89 1.94
N GLN A 220 26.21 -7.32 2.12
CA GLN A 220 27.15 -7.16 1.02
C GLN A 220 27.87 -8.49 0.74
N LEU A 221 27.62 -9.09 -0.41
CA LEU A 221 28.22 -10.38 -0.81
C LEU A 221 29.57 -10.18 -1.52
N VAL A 222 29.61 -9.28 -2.50
CA VAL A 222 30.82 -9.02 -3.28
C VAL A 222 31.01 -7.52 -3.49
N ARG A 223 32.24 -7.06 -3.33
CA ARG A 223 32.66 -5.71 -3.67
C ARG A 223 33.84 -5.79 -4.63
N GLY A 224 33.63 -5.47 -5.87
CA GLY A 224 34.69 -5.42 -6.86
C GLY A 224 35.66 -4.23 -6.67
N PRO A 225 36.83 -4.29 -7.34
CA PRO A 225 37.80 -3.22 -7.31
C PRO A 225 37.16 -1.88 -7.75
N ARG A 226 37.50 -0.79 -7.04
CA ARG A 226 36.99 0.58 -7.30
C ARG A 226 35.44 0.72 -7.30
N GLY A 227 34.71 -0.26 -6.69
CA GLY A 227 33.23 -0.21 -6.61
C GLY A 227 32.48 -0.43 -7.92
N ARG A 228 33.18 -0.91 -8.97
CA ARG A 228 32.56 -1.13 -10.30
C ARG A 228 31.56 -2.29 -10.34
N PHE A 229 31.76 -3.29 -9.47
CA PHE A 229 30.83 -4.44 -9.35
C PHE A 229 30.41 -4.56 -7.90
N ARG A 230 29.13 -4.52 -7.66
CA ARG A 230 28.53 -4.71 -6.36
C ARG A 230 27.47 -5.77 -6.45
N ARG A 231 27.49 -6.71 -5.53
CA ARG A 231 26.43 -7.70 -5.34
C ARG A 231 25.98 -7.67 -3.92
N ASP A 232 24.75 -7.31 -3.72
CA ASP A 232 24.13 -7.23 -2.40
C ASP A 232 22.91 -8.14 -2.34
N LEU A 233 22.74 -8.82 -1.23
CA LEU A 233 21.47 -9.44 -0.86
C LEU A 233 20.76 -8.50 0.13
N ILE A 234 19.52 -8.15 -0.17
CA ILE A 234 18.71 -7.26 0.67
C ILE A 234 17.48 -8.05 1.08
N VAL A 235 17.37 -8.30 2.38
CA VAL A 235 16.19 -8.95 2.97
C VAL A 235 15.36 -7.86 3.61
N SER A 236 14.05 -7.85 3.33
CA SER A 236 13.15 -6.88 3.94
C SER A 236 11.77 -7.46 4.20
N TRP A 237 11.06 -6.81 5.10
CA TRP A 237 9.71 -7.16 5.50
C TRP A 237 8.89 -5.89 5.71
N LYS A 238 7.58 -6.03 5.55
CA LYS A 238 6.59 -5.00 5.82
C LYS A 238 5.35 -5.65 6.41
N TYR A 239 4.95 -5.20 7.58
CA TYR A 239 3.70 -5.56 8.24
C TYR A 239 2.75 -4.38 8.20
N MET A 240 1.50 -4.63 7.88
CA MET A 240 0.45 -3.61 7.83
C MET A 240 -0.78 -4.11 8.56
N GLN A 241 -1.46 -3.17 9.20
CA GLN A 241 -2.74 -3.38 9.84
C GLN A 241 -3.68 -2.22 9.53
N GLN A 242 -4.84 -2.52 8.97
CA GLN A 242 -5.91 -1.55 8.70
C GLN A 242 -7.25 -2.14 9.14
N GLY A 243 -7.85 -1.57 10.16
CA GLY A 243 -9.04 -2.14 10.79
C GLY A 243 -8.78 -3.56 11.32
N GLN A 244 -9.56 -4.51 10.86
CA GLN A 244 -9.42 -5.93 11.24
C GLN A 244 -8.47 -6.72 10.34
N ARG A 245 -7.92 -6.11 9.30
CA ARG A 245 -7.09 -6.80 8.33
C ARG A 245 -5.62 -6.56 8.59
N ASN A 246 -4.86 -7.65 8.53
CA ASN A 246 -3.42 -7.69 8.70
C ASN A 246 -2.78 -8.26 7.44
N GLN A 247 -1.60 -7.76 7.09
CA GLN A 247 -0.81 -8.28 5.99
C GLN A 247 0.66 -8.25 6.36
N LEU A 248 1.37 -9.32 6.04
CA LEU A 248 2.82 -9.42 6.17
C LEU A 248 3.41 -9.72 4.80
N ASP A 249 4.30 -8.84 4.34
CA ASP A 249 5.11 -9.04 3.15
C ASP A 249 6.55 -9.32 3.60
N VAL A 250 7.12 -10.43 3.15
CA VAL A 250 8.54 -10.79 3.40
C VAL A 250 9.20 -11.12 2.09
N GLY A 251 10.39 -10.57 1.85
CA GLY A 251 11.06 -10.82 0.59
C GLY A 251 12.55 -10.51 0.61
N ALA A 252 13.17 -10.87 -0.49
CA ALA A 252 14.58 -10.62 -0.71
C ALA A 252 14.84 -10.10 -2.13
N TYR A 253 15.85 -9.24 -2.25
CA TYR A 253 16.36 -8.77 -3.54
C TYR A 253 17.83 -9.14 -3.68
N TYR A 254 18.19 -9.58 -4.86
CA TYR A 254 19.58 -9.75 -5.27
C TYR A 254 19.96 -8.61 -6.24
N ASP A 255 20.76 -7.69 -5.75
CA ASP A 255 21.19 -6.48 -6.48
C ASP A 255 22.53 -6.73 -7.18
N LEU A 256 22.53 -6.64 -8.51
CA LEU A 256 23.65 -6.87 -9.42
C LEU A 256 24.18 -5.56 -10.04
N SER A 257 24.02 -4.44 -9.39
CA SER A 257 24.39 -3.09 -9.85
C SER A 257 23.46 -2.50 -10.93
N MET A 258 23.27 -3.15 -12.06
CA MET A 258 22.35 -2.71 -13.13
C MET A 258 21.02 -3.46 -13.09
N PHE A 259 21.05 -4.68 -12.60
CA PHE A 259 19.87 -5.54 -12.51
C PHE A 259 19.57 -5.87 -11.06
N THR A 260 18.29 -5.92 -10.73
CA THR A 260 17.83 -6.37 -9.41
C THR A 260 16.77 -7.43 -9.61
N LEU A 261 16.93 -8.56 -8.95
CA LEU A 261 15.95 -9.64 -8.93
C LEU A 261 15.37 -9.72 -7.52
N GLY A 262 14.05 -9.83 -7.42
CA GLY A 262 13.37 -9.92 -6.14
C GLY A 262 12.33 -11.02 -6.11
N VAL A 263 12.12 -11.58 -4.92
CA VAL A 263 11.04 -12.52 -4.63
C VAL A 263 10.37 -12.07 -3.34
N TRP A 264 9.05 -12.03 -3.35
CA TRP A 264 8.24 -11.61 -2.21
C TRP A 264 7.13 -12.62 -1.95
N TYR A 265 6.94 -12.93 -0.69
CA TYR A 265 5.78 -13.63 -0.17
C TYR A 265 4.86 -12.63 0.52
N ARG A 266 3.57 -12.68 0.20
CA ARG A 266 2.52 -11.89 0.82
C ARG A 266 1.51 -12.81 1.47
N GLY A 267 1.23 -12.55 2.75
CA GLY A 267 0.26 -13.31 3.54
C GLY A 267 0.68 -13.36 5.00
N VAL A 268 -0.22 -13.78 5.88
CA VAL A 268 0.07 -13.98 7.30
C VAL A 268 0.13 -15.48 7.58
N PRO A 269 1.32 -16.12 7.57
CA PRO A 269 1.45 -17.59 7.60
C PRO A 269 0.96 -18.23 8.90
N VAL A 270 0.71 -17.43 9.95
CA VAL A 270 0.24 -17.89 11.26
C VAL A 270 -1.27 -17.71 11.42
N GLN A 271 -1.87 -16.81 10.64
CA GLN A 271 -3.30 -16.54 10.71
C GLN A 271 -4.05 -17.49 9.79
N LYS A 272 -5.03 -18.19 10.34
CA LYS A 272 -5.93 -19.01 9.54
C LYS A 272 -7.07 -18.14 9.01
N ALA A 273 -7.39 -18.28 7.76
CA ALA A 273 -8.61 -17.73 7.18
C ALA A 273 -9.83 -18.35 7.89
N VAL A 274 -11.00 -17.75 7.72
CA VAL A 274 -12.25 -18.18 8.37
C VAL A 274 -12.57 -19.68 8.15
N ASP A 275 -12.00 -20.25 7.11
CA ASP A 275 -12.15 -21.67 6.71
C ASP A 275 -11.03 -22.60 7.21
N GLY A 276 -10.09 -22.09 7.99
CA GLY A 276 -8.95 -22.84 8.52
C GLY A 276 -7.77 -23.00 7.57
N SER A 277 -7.84 -22.49 6.32
CA SER A 277 -6.68 -22.43 5.40
C SER A 277 -5.68 -21.35 5.85
N LEU A 278 -4.42 -21.47 5.40
CA LEU A 278 -3.43 -20.40 5.62
C LEU A 278 -3.83 -19.15 4.84
N ASP A 279 -3.69 -18.01 5.49
CA ASP A 279 -3.95 -16.70 4.85
C ASP A 279 -2.74 -16.32 3.95
N VAL A 280 -2.72 -16.89 2.76
CA VAL A 280 -1.71 -16.65 1.72
C VAL A 280 -2.36 -15.89 0.59
N ASP A 281 -1.81 -14.70 0.26
CA ASP A 281 -2.35 -13.86 -0.79
C ASP A 281 -1.62 -14.04 -2.13
N ALA A 282 -0.30 -13.83 -2.15
CA ALA A 282 0.45 -13.87 -3.39
C ALA A 282 1.94 -14.21 -3.20
N LEU A 283 2.53 -14.77 -4.25
CA LEU A 283 3.97 -14.83 -4.48
C LEU A 283 4.33 -13.88 -5.61
N SER A 284 5.29 -12.98 -5.38
CA SER A 284 5.62 -11.93 -6.34
C SER A 284 7.07 -12.03 -6.78
N PHE A 285 7.29 -11.84 -8.08
CA PHE A 285 8.62 -11.75 -8.69
C PHE A 285 8.85 -10.32 -9.15
N VAL A 286 10.01 -9.78 -8.83
CA VAL A 286 10.39 -8.41 -9.16
C VAL A 286 11.65 -8.44 -10.02
N PHE A 287 11.61 -7.72 -11.13
CA PHE A 287 12.75 -7.45 -11.99
C PHE A 287 13.00 -5.95 -12.04
N GLY A 288 14.19 -5.52 -11.68
CA GLY A 288 14.64 -4.13 -11.74
C GLY A 288 15.79 -3.98 -12.73
N PHE A 289 15.77 -2.88 -13.45
CA PHE A 289 16.85 -2.46 -14.34
C PHE A 289 17.11 -0.97 -14.16
N GLY A 290 18.37 -0.58 -14.13
CA GLY A 290 18.64 0.83 -14.07
C GLY A 290 20.11 1.22 -14.00
N SER A 291 20.28 2.51 -14.14
CA SER A 291 21.57 3.19 -13.98
C SER A 291 21.60 3.95 -12.65
N ARG A 292 22.59 4.81 -12.49
CA ARG A 292 22.78 5.62 -11.29
C ARG A 292 21.61 6.57 -11.02
N ASP A 293 21.02 7.15 -12.07
CA ASP A 293 20.05 8.23 -11.96
C ASP A 293 18.66 7.85 -12.50
N PHE A 294 18.56 6.74 -13.22
CA PHE A 294 17.31 6.25 -13.78
C PHE A 294 17.14 4.77 -13.47
N LYS A 295 15.98 4.39 -12.97
CA LYS A 295 15.66 3.00 -12.61
C LYS A 295 14.23 2.66 -12.98
N MET A 296 14.04 1.45 -13.48
CA MET A 296 12.74 0.87 -13.81
C MET A 296 12.56 -0.44 -13.07
N GLY A 297 11.33 -0.76 -12.74
CA GLY A 297 10.97 -2.03 -12.13
C GLY A 297 9.70 -2.58 -12.73
N TYR A 298 9.66 -3.89 -12.85
CA TYR A 298 8.46 -4.64 -13.18
C TYR A 298 8.27 -5.74 -12.15
N SER A 299 7.04 -5.96 -11.70
CA SER A 299 6.71 -7.13 -10.89
C SER A 299 5.45 -7.81 -11.37
N TYR A 300 5.43 -9.12 -11.14
CA TYR A 300 4.28 -9.97 -11.39
C TYR A 300 3.92 -10.72 -10.11
N ASP A 301 2.65 -10.58 -9.69
CA ASP A 301 2.12 -11.26 -8.50
C ASP A 301 1.28 -12.46 -8.94
N ILE A 302 1.68 -13.64 -8.52
CA ILE A 302 0.92 -14.87 -8.67
C ILE A 302 -0.06 -14.96 -7.51
N THR A 303 -1.35 -14.88 -7.81
CA THR A 303 -2.42 -15.00 -6.81
C THR A 303 -2.48 -16.44 -6.29
N LEU A 304 -2.25 -16.62 -5.01
CA LEU A 304 -2.27 -17.93 -4.33
C LEU A 304 -3.52 -18.14 -3.47
N ASN A 305 -4.34 -17.11 -3.32
CA ASN A 305 -5.60 -17.20 -2.60
C ASN A 305 -6.62 -18.04 -3.38
N ARG A 306 -7.82 -18.24 -2.83
CA ARG A 306 -8.90 -19.06 -3.43
C ARG A 306 -9.31 -18.66 -4.85
N LEU A 307 -9.11 -17.41 -5.25
CA LEU A 307 -9.42 -16.97 -6.61
C LEU A 307 -8.48 -17.63 -7.63
N GLY A 308 -7.24 -17.91 -7.23
CA GLY A 308 -6.23 -18.55 -8.07
C GLY A 308 -5.78 -17.69 -9.25
N VAL A 309 -4.62 -18.03 -9.81
CA VAL A 309 -4.04 -17.29 -10.94
C VAL A 309 -4.81 -17.48 -12.24
N LEU A 310 -5.45 -18.64 -12.44
CA LEU A 310 -6.22 -18.94 -13.66
C LEU A 310 -7.45 -18.03 -13.80
N SER A 311 -8.07 -17.66 -12.68
CA SER A 311 -9.26 -16.79 -12.67
C SER A 311 -8.90 -15.32 -12.67
N THR A 312 -7.74 -14.94 -12.17
CA THR A 312 -7.35 -13.53 -11.96
C THR A 312 -6.31 -13.03 -12.95
N ALA A 313 -5.56 -13.92 -13.61
CA ALA A 313 -4.34 -13.63 -14.37
C ALA A 313 -3.28 -12.84 -13.57
N GLY A 314 -3.34 -12.92 -12.21
CA GLY A 314 -2.39 -12.26 -11.34
C GLY A 314 -2.45 -10.73 -11.35
N SER A 315 -1.35 -10.09 -10.98
CA SER A 315 -1.25 -8.62 -10.97
C SER A 315 0.09 -8.17 -11.54
N HIS A 316 0.05 -7.05 -12.24
CA HIS A 316 1.24 -6.45 -12.87
C HIS A 316 1.52 -5.09 -12.25
N GLU A 317 2.78 -4.81 -11.96
CA GLU A 317 3.22 -3.50 -11.51
C GLU A 317 4.40 -3.01 -12.34
N PHE A 318 4.39 -1.70 -12.63
CA PHE A 318 5.48 -0.99 -13.26
C PHE A 318 5.92 0.17 -12.36
N SER A 319 7.22 0.35 -12.23
CA SER A 319 7.79 1.49 -11.53
C SER A 319 8.87 2.17 -12.36
N VAL A 320 8.94 3.49 -12.23
CA VAL A 320 9.99 4.31 -12.84
C VAL A 320 10.48 5.27 -11.77
N LYS A 321 11.80 5.41 -11.62
CA LYS A 321 12.43 6.36 -10.70
C LYS A 321 13.49 7.16 -11.43
N TYR A 322 13.48 8.46 -11.18
CA TYR A 322 14.50 9.37 -11.67
C TYR A 322 15.09 10.17 -10.52
N PHE A 323 16.42 10.26 -10.47
CA PHE A 323 17.17 10.93 -9.43
C PHE A 323 18.05 12.03 -10.01
N TRP A 324 18.12 13.18 -9.33
CA TRP A 324 19.06 14.25 -9.67
C TRP A 324 19.61 14.94 -8.44
N ASP A 325 20.82 15.49 -8.59
CA ASP A 325 21.51 16.16 -7.49
C ASP A 325 20.87 17.52 -7.20
N VAL A 326 20.56 17.78 -5.93
CA VAL A 326 19.96 19.05 -5.47
C VAL A 326 21.01 20.15 -5.36
N SER A 327 22.28 19.78 -5.19
CA SER A 327 23.41 20.71 -5.05
C SER A 327 24.51 20.40 -6.06
N ARG A 328 25.10 21.45 -6.64
CA ARG A 328 26.27 21.32 -7.50
C ARG A 328 27.53 20.84 -6.75
N ARG A 329 27.59 20.99 -5.44
CA ARG A 329 28.67 20.43 -4.60
C ARG A 329 28.39 18.94 -4.37
N ARG A 330 29.22 18.08 -4.94
CA ARG A 330 29.23 16.65 -4.62
C ARG A 330 29.56 16.49 -3.15
N ASP A 331 28.62 15.98 -2.35
CA ASP A 331 28.93 15.53 -1.01
C ASP A 331 29.67 14.19 -1.13
N PRO A 332 30.93 14.11 -0.64
CA PRO A 332 31.69 12.86 -0.70
C PRO A 332 31.12 11.76 0.19
N ARG A 333 30.13 12.07 1.04
CA ARG A 333 29.50 11.09 1.93
C ARG A 333 28.33 10.42 1.24
N PRO A 334 28.33 9.10 1.06
CA PRO A 334 27.17 8.40 0.55
C PRO A 334 26.00 8.61 1.51
N PRO A 335 24.79 8.79 1.00
CA PRO A 335 23.59 8.85 1.83
C PRO A 335 23.45 7.55 2.62
N TYR A 336 23.10 7.70 3.91
CA TYR A 336 22.87 6.58 4.80
C TYR A 336 21.47 5.98 4.54
N HIS A 337 21.29 5.27 3.45
CA HIS A 337 20.07 4.48 3.29
C HIS A 337 20.42 3.10 2.74
N PRO A 338 20.19 2.07 3.52
CA PRO A 338 20.41 0.69 3.09
C PRO A 338 19.23 0.13 2.28
N CYS A 339 18.12 0.89 2.17
CA CYS A 339 16.92 0.46 1.45
C CYS A 339 17.22 0.16 -0.02
N VAL A 340 16.37 -0.67 -0.60
CA VAL A 340 16.50 -1.05 -2.01
C VAL A 340 16.25 0.14 -2.90
N ASP A 341 17.24 0.50 -3.66
CA ASP A 341 17.12 1.40 -4.79
C ASP A 341 17.29 0.56 -6.07
N TYR A 342 16.22 -0.06 -6.54
CA TYR A 342 16.20 -0.70 -7.87
C TYR A 342 15.47 0.16 -8.85
#